data_474708b61ddab93ce5132954a41712da
#
_entry.id   474708b61ddab93ce5132954a41712da
#
_cell.length_a   1.000
_cell.length_b   1.000
_cell.length_c   1.000
_cell.angle_alpha   90.00
_cell.angle_beta   90.00
_cell.angle_gamma   90.00
#
_symmetry.space_group_name_H-M   'P 1'
#
loop_
_entity.id
_entity.type
_entity.pdbx_description
1 polymer ?
#
loop_
_entity_poly.entity_id
_entity_poly.type
_entity_poly.pdbx_seq_one_letter_code
_entity_poly.pdbx_strand_id
1 'polypeptide(L)'
;MPNKLSVVALILALSSLLISWGCASSDPKPSPFYLGADISTLSEVERRGGVYMDGGKPGDALAIFMKNGWTCFRLRIWVDPRNGVNGLEYTIKLAKRIKDAGGTFMLDFHYSDWWADPQKQNKPAAWAKLDFNGLVNQTESYTSNVIRTLKNAGATPDFVQIGNEITGGLLWPDAQVKVPLSTVKVFSGDVTVIAPPEPYDDEKQWSRLIRVLKAAGRGVRSATTPEDHVRIIVHIDCGGDWPVTKWYFDHLTSAGVDFDVIGQSFYPNWHGTIENLRDNLRETIHRYHKDVMVVETAYPSRDTHPSAAAAKNMIWPMTPEGQKEFLADVIKAVKGASEGRGIGVNYWHPEGTYVPNAAGWRGRPDANSLFDAKGNALPAMNVLQMPSLSNSMSECTRRL
;
A
#
# COMPACT_ATOMS: atom_id res chain seq x y z
N MET A 1 -71.91 17.01 -68.15
CA MET A 1 -71.17 18.27 -67.95
C MET A 1 -70.29 18.04 -66.79
N PRO A 2 -68.94 18.01 -66.95
CA PRO A 2 -68.07 17.45 -65.94
C PRO A 2 -67.42 18.49 -65.03
N ASN A 3 -67.32 18.14 -63.75
CA ASN A 3 -66.66 18.88 -62.70
C ASN A 3 -65.17 18.63 -62.74
N LYS A 4 -64.38 19.69 -62.65
CA LYS A 4 -62.97 19.66 -62.46
C LYS A 4 -62.62 19.49 -61.01
N LEU A 5 -61.95 18.41 -60.69
CA LEU A 5 -61.28 18.19 -59.36
C LEU A 5 -59.84 18.80 -59.40
N SER A 6 -59.58 19.72 -58.50
CA SER A 6 -58.28 20.22 -58.22
C SER A 6 -57.53 19.31 -57.22
N VAL A 7 -56.37 18.81 -57.64
CA VAL A 7 -55.51 18.04 -56.77
C VAL A 7 -54.57 19.00 -56.08
N VAL A 8 -54.69 19.13 -54.76
CA VAL A 8 -53.74 19.83 -53.92
C VAL A 8 -52.66 18.84 -53.46
N ALA A 9 -51.45 18.98 -53.95
CA ALA A 9 -50.28 18.19 -53.51
C ALA A 9 -49.80 18.71 -52.17
N LEU A 10 -49.89 17.88 -51.14
CA LEU A 10 -49.41 18.16 -49.81
C LEU A 10 -47.95 17.66 -49.77
N ILE A 11 -46.99 18.57 -49.78
CA ILE A 11 -45.53 18.25 -49.57
C ILE A 11 -45.29 18.13 -48.08
N LEU A 12 -45.10 16.90 -47.57
CA LEU A 12 -44.63 16.62 -46.22
C LEU A 12 -43.12 16.72 -46.21
N ALA A 13 -42.60 17.80 -45.64
CA ALA A 13 -41.18 17.93 -45.31
C ALA A 13 -40.89 17.08 -44.06
N LEU A 14 -40.27 15.91 -44.21
CA LEU A 14 -39.67 15.16 -43.10
C LEU A 14 -38.34 15.82 -42.72
N SER A 15 -38.35 16.61 -41.65
CA SER A 15 -37.14 17.07 -40.96
C SER A 15 -36.57 15.94 -40.13
N SER A 16 -35.53 15.28 -40.65
CA SER A 16 -34.76 14.27 -39.93
C SER A 16 -33.94 14.98 -38.84
N LEU A 17 -34.47 14.99 -37.62
CA LEU A 17 -33.63 15.33 -36.43
C LEU A 17 -32.65 14.18 -36.20
N LEU A 18 -31.42 14.35 -36.67
CA LEU A 18 -30.29 13.56 -36.23
C LEU A 18 -29.94 13.97 -34.80
N ILE A 19 -30.51 13.26 -33.82
CA ILE A 19 -30.02 13.33 -32.42
C ILE A 19 -28.69 12.58 -32.43
N SER A 20 -27.57 13.32 -32.59
CA SER A 20 -26.25 12.81 -32.29
C SER A 20 -26.18 12.61 -30.78
N TRP A 21 -26.38 11.39 -30.32
CA TRP A 21 -25.90 10.98 -29.00
C TRP A 21 -24.37 11.01 -29.04
N GLY A 22 -23.83 12.14 -28.69
CA GLY A 22 -22.44 12.24 -28.28
C GLY A 22 -22.28 11.41 -27.00
N CYS A 23 -21.82 10.16 -27.11
CA CYS A 23 -21.17 9.51 -25.99
C CYS A 23 -19.97 10.40 -25.61
N ALA A 24 -20.20 11.33 -24.71
CA ALA A 24 -19.09 11.89 -23.95
C ALA A 24 -18.53 10.73 -23.13
N SER A 25 -17.47 10.08 -23.63
CA SER A 25 -16.58 9.29 -22.81
C SER A 25 -15.99 10.28 -21.81
N SER A 26 -16.61 10.38 -20.64
CA SER A 26 -15.95 11.00 -19.51
C SER A 26 -14.80 10.05 -19.16
N ASP A 27 -13.63 10.33 -19.70
CA ASP A 27 -12.41 9.69 -19.18
C ASP A 27 -12.45 9.83 -17.66
N PRO A 28 -12.35 8.74 -16.90
CA PRO A 28 -12.39 8.82 -15.46
C PRO A 28 -11.28 9.79 -15.04
N LYS A 29 -11.62 10.80 -14.24
CA LYS A 29 -10.60 11.70 -13.68
C LYS A 29 -9.52 10.84 -13.04
N PRO A 30 -8.24 11.08 -13.35
CA PRO A 30 -7.16 10.31 -12.76
C PRO A 30 -7.30 10.36 -11.23
N SER A 31 -7.22 9.20 -10.59
CA SER A 31 -7.24 9.09 -9.12
C SER A 31 -6.11 9.95 -8.54
N PRO A 32 -6.32 10.62 -7.40
CA PRO A 32 -5.25 11.38 -6.77
C PRO A 32 -4.09 10.44 -6.45
N PHE A 33 -2.86 10.93 -6.63
CA PHE A 33 -1.67 10.16 -6.25
C PHE A 33 -1.38 10.33 -4.76
N TYR A 34 -1.27 9.22 -4.04
CA TYR A 34 -1.01 9.18 -2.61
C TYR A 34 0.48 8.98 -2.34
N LEU A 35 1.17 10.03 -1.86
CA LEU A 35 2.47 9.86 -1.22
C LEU A 35 2.22 9.56 0.26
N GLY A 36 2.58 8.36 0.69
CA GLY A 36 2.21 7.85 2.00
C GLY A 36 3.40 7.44 2.86
N ALA A 37 3.14 7.33 4.16
CA ALA A 37 4.09 6.94 5.20
C ALA A 37 3.44 5.96 6.18
N ASP A 38 4.07 4.82 6.45
CA ASP A 38 3.70 3.96 7.58
C ASP A 38 4.30 4.55 8.86
N ILE A 39 3.46 5.21 9.65
CA ILE A 39 3.84 5.89 10.89
C ILE A 39 3.30 5.16 12.14
N SER A 40 3.12 3.87 12.03
CA SER A 40 2.50 3.04 13.06
C SER A 40 3.13 3.15 14.44
N THR A 41 4.39 3.55 14.55
CA THR A 41 5.08 3.71 15.84
C THR A 41 5.27 5.15 16.26
N LEU A 42 4.76 6.12 15.51
CA LEU A 42 4.96 7.55 15.79
C LEU A 42 4.62 7.92 17.24
N SER A 43 3.43 7.56 17.72
CA SER A 43 3.02 7.90 19.09
C SER A 43 3.93 7.27 20.15
N GLU A 44 4.51 6.10 19.89
CA GLU A 44 5.45 5.45 20.81
C GLU A 44 6.82 6.13 20.78
N VAL A 45 7.29 6.56 19.61
CA VAL A 45 8.52 7.35 19.49
C VAL A 45 8.40 8.67 20.25
N GLU A 46 7.28 9.41 20.06
CA GLU A 46 6.99 10.65 20.76
C GLU A 46 6.89 10.44 22.28
N ARG A 47 6.16 9.42 22.72
CA ARG A 47 6.02 9.07 24.16
C ARG A 47 7.36 8.79 24.84
N ARG A 48 8.33 8.28 24.10
CA ARG A 48 9.69 7.99 24.57
C ARG A 48 10.64 9.19 24.48
N GLY A 49 10.15 10.34 24.06
CA GLY A 49 10.92 11.57 23.98
C GLY A 49 11.65 11.77 22.66
N GLY A 50 11.24 11.07 21.59
CA GLY A 50 11.66 11.38 20.23
C GLY A 50 11.19 12.76 19.83
N VAL A 51 12.07 13.54 19.19
CA VAL A 51 11.80 14.91 18.76
C VAL A 51 11.98 15.01 17.25
N TYR A 52 11.11 15.79 16.61
CA TYR A 52 11.15 16.09 15.19
C TYR A 52 11.41 17.56 14.95
N MET A 53 12.18 17.87 13.90
CA MET A 53 12.62 19.23 13.58
C MET A 53 12.22 19.61 12.17
N ASP A 54 11.63 20.80 12.02
CA ASP A 54 11.36 21.44 10.75
C ASP A 54 12.20 22.72 10.64
N GLY A 55 13.19 22.74 9.75
CA GLY A 55 14.08 23.86 9.59
C GLY A 55 14.85 24.23 10.87
N GLY A 56 15.22 23.24 11.67
CA GLY A 56 15.94 23.42 12.94
C GLY A 56 15.07 23.82 14.14
N LYS A 57 13.74 23.83 13.98
CA LYS A 57 12.79 24.10 15.08
C LYS A 57 11.98 22.84 15.39
N PRO A 58 11.71 22.53 16.68
CA PRO A 58 10.81 21.44 17.05
C PRO A 58 9.45 21.59 16.38
N GLY A 59 8.94 20.49 15.84
CA GLY A 59 7.66 20.43 15.14
C GLY A 59 6.94 19.12 15.35
N ASP A 60 5.67 19.09 14.99
CA ASP A 60 4.85 17.88 14.93
C ASP A 60 5.22 17.05 13.70
N ALA A 61 5.54 15.74 13.89
CA ALA A 61 5.98 14.90 12.78
C ALA A 61 4.92 14.77 11.68
N LEU A 62 3.64 14.60 12.04
CA LEU A 62 2.56 14.49 11.06
C LEU A 62 2.44 15.80 10.25
N ALA A 63 2.53 16.95 10.91
CA ALA A 63 2.51 18.25 10.23
C ALA A 63 3.72 18.42 9.31
N ILE A 64 4.91 17.93 9.71
CA ILE A 64 6.12 17.96 8.87
C ILE A 64 5.91 17.11 7.61
N PHE A 65 5.38 15.90 7.73
CA PHE A 65 5.04 15.06 6.57
C PHE A 65 4.05 15.80 5.65
N MET A 66 2.93 16.27 6.16
CA MET A 66 1.87 16.91 5.37
C MET A 66 2.34 18.18 4.67
N LYS A 67 3.12 19.03 5.34
CA LYS A 67 3.75 20.22 4.76
C LYS A 67 4.62 19.88 3.54
N ASN A 68 5.21 18.70 3.51
CA ASN A 68 6.08 18.21 2.44
C ASN A 68 5.33 17.37 1.38
N GLY A 69 3.98 17.37 1.41
CA GLY A 69 3.15 16.73 0.40
C GLY A 69 2.82 15.25 0.65
N TRP A 70 3.14 14.73 1.84
CA TRP A 70 2.70 13.41 2.26
C TRP A 70 1.24 13.47 2.67
N THR A 71 0.40 12.64 2.05
CA THR A 71 -1.05 12.76 2.19
C THR A 71 -1.72 11.51 2.73
N CYS A 72 -1.06 10.35 2.67
CA CYS A 72 -1.61 9.07 3.09
C CYS A 72 -0.78 8.48 4.24
N PHE A 73 -1.43 8.05 5.31
CA PHE A 73 -0.74 7.51 6.47
C PHE A 73 -1.25 6.10 6.77
N ARG A 74 -0.34 5.14 6.69
CA ARG A 74 -0.59 3.72 6.95
C ARG A 74 -0.35 3.42 8.42
N LEU A 75 -1.29 2.72 9.05
CA LEU A 75 -1.19 2.19 10.39
C LEU A 75 -1.50 0.70 10.38
N ARG A 76 -0.56 -0.11 10.85
CA ARG A 76 -0.82 -1.52 11.09
C ARG A 76 -1.61 -1.71 12.37
N ILE A 77 -2.41 -2.79 12.40
CA ILE A 77 -3.12 -3.19 13.60
C ILE A 77 -2.85 -4.65 13.93
N TRP A 78 -2.54 -4.90 15.20
CA TRP A 78 -2.40 -6.23 15.79
C TRP A 78 -3.63 -6.55 16.66
N VAL A 79 -3.93 -7.85 16.82
CA VAL A 79 -5.15 -8.29 17.52
C VAL A 79 -5.04 -8.06 19.03
N ASP A 80 -3.99 -8.60 19.66
CA ASP A 80 -3.75 -8.46 21.09
C ASP A 80 -2.23 -8.32 21.38
N PRO A 81 -1.63 -7.15 21.07
CA PRO A 81 -0.23 -6.95 21.32
C PRO A 81 0.09 -6.80 22.81
N ARG A 82 1.12 -7.49 23.30
CA ARG A 82 1.50 -7.55 24.73
C ARG A 82 1.68 -6.19 25.42
N ASN A 83 2.10 -5.16 24.68
CA ASN A 83 2.37 -3.82 25.21
C ASN A 83 1.33 -2.78 24.76
N GLY A 84 0.24 -3.21 24.10
CA GLY A 84 -0.81 -2.34 23.57
C GLY A 84 -0.43 -1.51 22.35
N VAL A 85 0.85 -1.41 21.98
CA VAL A 85 1.31 -0.69 20.78
C VAL A 85 0.81 -1.42 19.53
N ASN A 86 0.24 -0.67 18.58
CA ASN A 86 -0.46 -1.18 17.41
C ASN A 86 -1.74 -2.01 17.73
N GLY A 87 -2.23 -2.01 18.97
CA GLY A 87 -3.56 -2.49 19.31
C GLY A 87 -4.63 -1.46 18.97
N LEU A 88 -5.91 -1.84 19.11
CA LEU A 88 -7.04 -1.02 18.66
C LEU A 88 -7.06 0.39 19.30
N GLU A 89 -6.93 0.49 20.61
CA GLU A 89 -6.95 1.79 21.31
C GLU A 89 -5.79 2.72 20.88
N TYR A 90 -4.61 2.15 20.69
CA TYR A 90 -3.44 2.87 20.19
C TYR A 90 -3.69 3.38 18.76
N THR A 91 -4.20 2.51 17.89
CA THR A 91 -4.48 2.82 16.49
C THR A 91 -5.56 3.89 16.35
N ILE A 92 -6.65 3.84 17.17
CA ILE A 92 -7.71 4.85 17.15
C ILE A 92 -7.15 6.26 17.39
N LYS A 93 -6.29 6.43 18.38
CA LYS A 93 -5.73 7.75 18.74
C LYS A 93 -4.94 8.36 17.60
N LEU A 94 -4.08 7.54 16.97
CA LEU A 94 -3.25 8.02 15.85
C LEU A 94 -4.07 8.21 14.56
N ALA A 95 -5.02 7.29 14.27
CA ALA A 95 -5.92 7.42 13.14
C ALA A 95 -6.79 8.68 13.23
N LYS A 96 -7.30 8.98 14.43
CA LYS A 96 -8.05 10.23 14.67
C LYS A 96 -7.18 11.45 14.41
N ARG A 97 -5.94 11.47 14.91
CA ARG A 97 -4.98 12.56 14.67
C ARG A 97 -4.73 12.77 13.16
N ILE A 98 -4.60 11.68 12.38
CA ILE A 98 -4.46 11.74 10.92
C ILE A 98 -5.70 12.35 10.27
N LYS A 99 -6.90 11.89 10.62
CA LYS A 99 -8.16 12.41 10.04
C LYS A 99 -8.43 13.85 10.45
N ASP A 100 -8.18 14.23 11.70
CA ASP A 100 -8.32 15.61 12.19
C ASP A 100 -7.36 16.56 11.45
N ALA A 101 -6.19 16.08 11.03
CA ALA A 101 -5.24 16.84 10.21
C ALA A 101 -5.60 16.87 8.70
N GLY A 102 -6.66 16.17 8.27
CA GLY A 102 -7.06 16.08 6.86
C GLY A 102 -6.28 15.06 6.04
N GLY A 103 -5.57 14.14 6.68
CA GLY A 103 -4.84 13.05 6.02
C GLY A 103 -5.73 11.90 5.58
N THR A 104 -5.31 11.20 4.53
CA THR A 104 -5.86 9.90 4.12
C THR A 104 -5.35 8.83 5.06
N PHE A 105 -6.22 7.97 5.58
CA PHE A 105 -5.87 6.92 6.50
C PHE A 105 -5.97 5.53 5.86
N MET A 106 -4.87 4.77 5.89
CA MET A 106 -4.80 3.38 5.47
C MET A 106 -4.64 2.48 6.70
N LEU A 107 -5.59 1.58 6.92
CA LEU A 107 -5.53 0.58 7.97
C LEU A 107 -4.96 -0.73 7.43
N ASP A 108 -3.93 -1.27 8.07
CA ASP A 108 -3.28 -2.52 7.70
C ASP A 108 -3.51 -3.61 8.75
N PHE A 109 -4.37 -4.57 8.43
CA PHE A 109 -4.63 -5.72 9.29
C PHE A 109 -3.53 -6.79 9.15
N HIS A 110 -2.78 -7.04 10.23
CA HIS A 110 -1.85 -8.17 10.28
C HIS A 110 -2.53 -9.50 10.62
N TYR A 111 -3.74 -9.48 11.21
CA TYR A 111 -4.42 -10.68 11.74
C TYR A 111 -3.52 -11.54 12.62
N SER A 112 -2.70 -10.93 13.43
CA SER A 112 -1.72 -11.52 14.32
C SER A 112 -1.57 -10.64 15.56
N ASP A 113 -0.98 -11.15 16.64
CA ASP A 113 -0.64 -10.37 17.85
C ASP A 113 0.70 -9.65 17.71
N TRP A 114 1.40 -9.91 16.61
CA TRP A 114 2.73 -9.40 16.31
C TRP A 114 2.94 -9.27 14.80
N TRP A 115 4.16 -9.02 14.36
CA TRP A 115 4.52 -8.95 12.97
C TRP A 115 4.02 -10.16 12.17
N ALA A 116 3.29 -9.89 11.12
CA ALA A 116 2.99 -10.80 10.03
C ALA A 116 3.77 -10.32 8.79
N ASP A 117 4.53 -11.22 8.17
CA ASP A 117 5.40 -10.95 7.03
C ASP A 117 5.56 -12.24 6.20
N PRO A 118 6.31 -12.23 5.07
CA PRO A 118 6.45 -13.42 4.21
C PRO A 118 7.03 -14.65 4.92
N GLN A 119 7.68 -14.49 6.07
CA GLN A 119 8.29 -15.58 6.83
C GLN A 119 7.39 -16.11 7.95
N LYS A 120 6.37 -15.34 8.35
CA LYS A 120 5.47 -15.71 9.45
C LYS A 120 4.13 -15.01 9.34
N GLN A 121 3.07 -15.79 9.47
CA GLN A 121 1.68 -15.34 9.47
C GLN A 121 0.93 -16.01 10.62
N ASN A 122 1.44 -15.81 11.85
CA ASN A 122 0.95 -16.50 13.03
C ASN A 122 -0.46 -16.08 13.38
N LYS A 123 -1.32 -17.07 13.66
CA LYS A 123 -2.65 -16.78 14.24
C LYS A 123 -2.52 -16.06 15.59
N PRO A 124 -3.45 -15.13 15.91
CA PRO A 124 -3.57 -14.60 17.25
C PRO A 124 -3.75 -15.73 18.27
N ALA A 125 -3.16 -15.59 19.46
CA ALA A 125 -3.27 -16.58 20.54
C ALA A 125 -4.73 -16.88 20.91
N ALA A 126 -5.58 -15.86 20.92
CA ALA A 126 -7.01 -16.00 21.18
C ALA A 126 -7.76 -16.84 20.13
N TRP A 127 -7.22 -16.96 18.90
CA TRP A 127 -7.84 -17.70 17.80
C TRP A 127 -7.25 -19.09 17.60
N ALA A 128 -6.21 -19.46 18.37
CA ALA A 128 -5.45 -20.69 18.17
C ALA A 128 -6.29 -21.98 18.27
N LYS A 129 -7.36 -21.96 19.08
CA LYS A 129 -8.25 -23.11 19.32
C LYS A 129 -9.48 -23.16 18.40
N LEU A 130 -9.68 -22.15 17.54
CA LEU A 130 -10.81 -22.13 16.62
C LEU A 130 -10.60 -23.19 15.53
N ASP A 131 -11.66 -23.88 15.18
CA ASP A 131 -11.69 -24.65 13.93
C ASP A 131 -11.68 -23.68 12.73
N PHE A 132 -11.55 -24.21 11.54
CA PHE A 132 -11.42 -23.35 10.36
C PHE A 132 -12.68 -22.48 10.11
N ASN A 133 -13.86 -23.00 10.37
CA ASN A 133 -15.09 -22.19 10.21
C ASN A 133 -15.17 -21.09 11.27
N GLY A 134 -14.81 -21.41 12.50
CA GLY A 134 -14.66 -20.44 13.58
C GLY A 134 -13.63 -19.36 13.23
N LEU A 135 -12.50 -19.74 12.62
CA LEU A 135 -11.48 -18.79 12.20
C LEU A 135 -11.97 -17.84 11.08
N VAL A 136 -12.72 -18.34 10.10
CA VAL A 136 -13.35 -17.52 9.05
C VAL A 136 -14.34 -16.53 9.66
N ASN A 137 -15.23 -16.98 10.55
CA ASN A 137 -16.21 -16.13 11.22
C ASN A 137 -15.54 -15.08 12.12
N GLN A 138 -14.48 -15.48 12.83
CA GLN A 138 -13.71 -14.57 13.69
C GLN A 138 -13.00 -13.49 12.89
N THR A 139 -12.46 -13.81 11.70
CA THR A 139 -11.83 -12.84 10.81
C THR A 139 -12.85 -11.78 10.36
N GLU A 140 -14.04 -12.20 9.93
CA GLU A 140 -15.11 -11.28 9.54
C GLU A 140 -15.53 -10.37 10.71
N SER A 141 -15.81 -10.97 11.86
CA SER A 141 -16.26 -10.26 13.05
C SER A 141 -15.22 -9.27 13.57
N TYR A 142 -13.96 -9.68 13.65
CA TYR A 142 -12.86 -8.82 14.09
C TYR A 142 -12.69 -7.63 13.14
N THR A 143 -12.62 -7.87 11.84
CA THR A 143 -12.48 -6.81 10.83
C THR A 143 -13.62 -5.80 10.94
N SER A 144 -14.87 -6.28 10.98
CA SER A 144 -16.05 -5.45 11.12
C SER A 144 -16.05 -4.62 12.42
N ASN A 145 -15.68 -5.25 13.55
CA ASN A 145 -15.66 -4.58 14.85
C ASN A 145 -14.60 -3.48 14.92
N VAL A 146 -13.40 -3.73 14.41
CA VAL A 146 -12.32 -2.74 14.35
C VAL A 146 -12.75 -1.52 13.52
N ILE A 147 -13.30 -1.75 12.32
CA ILE A 147 -13.70 -0.66 11.42
C ILE A 147 -14.86 0.15 12.02
N ARG A 148 -15.87 -0.52 12.60
CA ARG A 148 -16.98 0.19 13.29
C ARG A 148 -16.47 1.03 14.45
N THR A 149 -15.52 0.52 15.23
CA THR A 149 -14.95 1.25 16.36
C THR A 149 -14.17 2.48 15.89
N LEU A 150 -13.35 2.35 14.83
CA LEU A 150 -12.67 3.48 14.19
C LEU A 150 -13.67 4.50 13.64
N LYS A 151 -14.72 4.05 12.93
CA LYS A 151 -15.76 4.92 12.37
C LYS A 151 -16.48 5.70 13.49
N ASN A 152 -16.86 5.03 14.57
CA ASN A 152 -17.51 5.66 15.72
C ASN A 152 -16.60 6.69 16.41
N ALA A 153 -15.28 6.52 16.32
CA ALA A 153 -14.30 7.48 16.82
C ALA A 153 -14.02 8.64 15.85
N GLY A 154 -14.68 8.70 14.69
CA GLY A 154 -14.43 9.70 13.64
C GLY A 154 -13.16 9.45 12.83
N ALA A 155 -12.69 8.21 12.79
CA ALA A 155 -11.46 7.79 12.11
C ALA A 155 -11.73 6.66 11.09
N THR A 156 -12.77 6.82 10.26
CA THR A 156 -13.06 5.88 9.17
C THR A 156 -11.84 5.77 8.25
N PRO A 157 -11.31 4.55 8.01
CA PRO A 157 -10.21 4.39 7.06
C PRO A 157 -10.68 4.67 5.62
N ASP A 158 -9.80 5.25 4.82
CA ASP A 158 -10.02 5.44 3.37
C ASP A 158 -9.58 4.19 2.59
N PHE A 159 -8.57 3.50 3.11
CA PHE A 159 -8.08 2.21 2.61
C PHE A 159 -8.01 1.19 3.74
N VAL A 160 -8.37 -0.05 3.42
CA VAL A 160 -8.25 -1.19 4.34
C VAL A 160 -7.46 -2.30 3.67
N GLN A 161 -6.29 -2.59 4.18
CA GLN A 161 -5.45 -3.68 3.75
C GLN A 161 -5.81 -4.94 4.55
N ILE A 162 -6.29 -5.97 3.85
CA ILE A 162 -6.76 -7.23 4.45
C ILE A 162 -5.65 -8.29 4.47
N GLY A 163 -4.68 -8.08 5.32
CA GLY A 163 -3.46 -8.88 5.48
C GLY A 163 -2.22 -8.15 5.00
N ASN A 164 -1.09 -8.35 5.71
CA ASN A 164 0.21 -7.79 5.37
C ASN A 164 1.11 -8.83 4.72
N GLU A 165 1.60 -8.54 3.50
CA GLU A 165 2.54 -9.39 2.74
C GLU A 165 2.13 -10.87 2.68
N ILE A 166 0.90 -11.11 2.26
CA ILE A 166 0.25 -12.43 2.32
C ILE A 166 0.50 -13.32 1.10
N THR A 167 1.64 -13.20 0.45
CA THR A 167 2.02 -14.05 -0.70
C THR A 167 1.97 -15.54 -0.35
N GLY A 168 2.41 -15.89 0.84
CA GLY A 168 2.30 -17.25 1.41
C GLY A 168 0.97 -17.54 2.14
N GLY A 169 -0.06 -16.70 1.95
CA GLY A 169 -1.31 -16.78 2.71
C GLY A 169 -1.21 -16.10 4.08
N LEU A 170 -2.21 -16.30 4.95
CA LEU A 170 -2.28 -15.72 6.29
C LEU A 170 -2.83 -16.74 7.30
N LEU A 171 -2.77 -16.42 8.61
CA LEU A 171 -3.30 -17.26 9.69
C LEU A 171 -2.78 -18.70 9.63
N TRP A 172 -1.47 -18.84 9.46
CA TRP A 172 -0.82 -20.15 9.30
C TRP A 172 -1.08 -21.10 10.47
N PRO A 173 -1.16 -22.42 10.18
CA PRO A 173 -1.10 -23.08 8.86
C PRO A 173 -2.45 -23.12 8.12
N ASP A 174 -3.54 -22.56 8.70
CA ASP A 174 -4.90 -22.78 8.24
C ASP A 174 -5.22 -22.23 6.85
N ALA A 175 -4.68 -21.06 6.50
CA ALA A 175 -4.84 -20.43 5.20
C ALA A 175 -3.48 -20.13 4.55
N GLN A 176 -2.50 -21.00 4.78
CA GLN A 176 -1.18 -20.95 4.17
C GLN A 176 -1.23 -21.53 2.75
N VAL A 177 -0.57 -20.88 1.80
CA VAL A 177 -0.36 -21.39 0.43
C VAL A 177 1.12 -21.51 0.12
N LYS A 178 1.47 -22.45 -0.78
CA LYS A 178 2.86 -22.65 -1.21
C LYS A 178 3.20 -21.66 -2.29
N VAL A 179 4.17 -20.79 -2.02
CA VAL A 179 4.67 -19.82 -2.99
C VAL A 179 5.50 -20.54 -4.06
N PRO A 180 5.27 -20.29 -5.37
CA PRO A 180 6.14 -20.79 -6.41
C PRO A 180 7.54 -20.21 -6.26
N LEU A 181 8.55 -20.91 -6.76
CA LEU A 181 9.91 -20.39 -6.81
C LEU A 181 9.90 -19.10 -7.67
N SER A 182 10.35 -18.01 -7.08
CA SER A 182 10.46 -16.73 -7.77
C SER A 182 11.43 -16.83 -8.96
N THR A 183 11.06 -16.20 -10.07
CA THR A 183 11.94 -16.04 -11.22
C THR A 183 12.95 -14.90 -11.01
N VAL A 184 12.61 -13.94 -10.17
CA VAL A 184 13.54 -12.95 -9.63
C VAL A 184 14.33 -13.65 -8.55
N LYS A 185 15.63 -13.88 -8.77
CA LYS A 185 16.50 -14.46 -7.75
C LYS A 185 16.54 -13.52 -6.55
N VAL A 186 15.68 -13.77 -5.58
CA VAL A 186 15.70 -13.12 -4.28
C VAL A 186 16.93 -13.67 -3.57
N PHE A 187 17.98 -12.86 -3.49
CA PHE A 187 19.14 -13.18 -2.69
C PHE A 187 18.85 -12.79 -1.24
N SER A 188 18.03 -13.58 -0.56
CA SER A 188 18.11 -13.63 0.89
C SER A 188 19.28 -14.55 1.24
N GLY A 189 20.39 -13.99 1.70
CA GLY A 189 21.32 -14.78 2.49
C GLY A 189 20.54 -15.35 3.67
N ASP A 190 20.46 -16.67 3.80
CA ASP A 190 19.87 -17.41 4.92
C ASP A 190 18.36 -17.22 5.21
N VAL A 191 17.53 -16.74 4.29
CA VAL A 191 16.10 -17.02 4.39
C VAL A 191 15.88 -18.47 3.98
N THR A 192 15.89 -19.34 4.94
CA THR A 192 15.24 -20.63 4.83
C THR A 192 13.77 -20.33 4.60
N VAL A 193 13.32 -20.35 3.33
CA VAL A 193 11.89 -20.48 3.05
C VAL A 193 11.50 -21.73 3.81
N ILE A 194 10.83 -21.57 4.94
CA ILE A 194 10.28 -22.71 5.68
C ILE A 194 9.22 -23.28 4.75
N ALA A 195 9.64 -24.25 3.95
CA ALA A 195 8.69 -25.04 3.18
C ALA A 195 7.69 -25.58 4.20
N PRO A 196 6.39 -25.35 3.99
CA PRO A 196 5.40 -25.82 4.92
C PRO A 196 5.54 -27.35 5.08
N PRO A 197 5.24 -27.90 6.26
CA PRO A 197 5.25 -29.34 6.46
C PRO A 197 4.27 -30.04 5.51
N GLU A 198 4.76 -31.09 4.82
CA GLU A 198 4.10 -31.91 3.81
C GLU A 198 2.70 -32.44 4.13
N PRO A 199 1.94 -32.83 3.11
CA PRO A 199 1.84 -32.25 1.77
C PRO A 199 0.70 -31.25 1.69
N TYR A 200 0.94 -30.05 1.19
CA TYR A 200 -0.14 -29.10 0.92
C TYR A 200 -0.91 -29.57 -0.32
N ASP A 201 -2.18 -29.82 -0.13
CA ASP A 201 -3.17 -29.80 -1.20
C ASP A 201 -3.35 -28.32 -1.60
N ASP A 202 -2.70 -27.89 -2.65
CA ASP A 202 -2.69 -26.50 -3.10
C ASP A 202 -4.10 -25.98 -3.34
N GLU A 203 -5.02 -26.78 -3.92
CA GLU A 203 -6.42 -26.39 -4.14
C GLU A 203 -7.17 -26.20 -2.81
N LYS A 204 -6.96 -27.09 -1.86
CA LYS A 204 -7.57 -27.00 -0.54
C LYS A 204 -7.08 -25.75 0.21
N GLN A 205 -5.79 -25.48 0.17
CA GLN A 205 -5.22 -24.31 0.84
C GLN A 205 -5.66 -23.02 0.18
N TRP A 206 -5.71 -22.95 -1.15
CA TRP A 206 -6.31 -21.83 -1.87
C TRP A 206 -7.76 -21.61 -1.51
N SER A 207 -8.56 -22.65 -1.47
CA SER A 207 -9.96 -22.57 -1.02
C SER A 207 -10.08 -21.98 0.39
N ARG A 208 -9.17 -22.36 1.30
CA ARG A 208 -9.14 -21.82 2.68
C ARG A 208 -8.73 -20.36 2.68
N LEU A 209 -7.64 -19.98 2.00
CA LEU A 209 -7.19 -18.58 1.89
C LEU A 209 -8.29 -17.68 1.32
N ILE A 210 -8.91 -18.10 0.22
CA ILE A 210 -10.00 -17.38 -0.42
C ILE A 210 -11.18 -17.16 0.53
N ARG A 211 -11.56 -18.17 1.32
CA ARG A 211 -12.64 -18.04 2.30
C ARG A 211 -12.32 -17.03 3.39
N VAL A 212 -11.08 -17.00 3.87
CA VAL A 212 -10.63 -16.03 4.88
C VAL A 212 -10.62 -14.62 4.29
N LEU A 213 -10.07 -14.42 3.09
CA LEU A 213 -10.06 -13.10 2.44
C LEU A 213 -11.46 -12.59 2.11
N LYS A 214 -12.37 -13.46 1.66
CA LYS A 214 -13.78 -13.10 1.47
C LYS A 214 -14.45 -12.71 2.79
N ALA A 215 -14.12 -13.37 3.89
CA ALA A 215 -14.63 -13.01 5.21
C ALA A 215 -14.09 -11.65 5.67
N ALA A 216 -12.80 -11.37 5.49
CA ALA A 216 -12.23 -10.07 5.76
C ALA A 216 -12.90 -8.97 4.92
N GLY A 217 -13.06 -9.18 3.62
CA GLY A 217 -13.77 -8.26 2.72
C GLY A 217 -15.22 -8.00 3.17
N ARG A 218 -16.00 -9.05 3.53
CA ARG A 218 -17.34 -8.87 4.09
C ARG A 218 -17.31 -8.07 5.39
N GLY A 219 -16.32 -8.30 6.24
CA GLY A 219 -16.11 -7.53 7.46
C GLY A 219 -15.95 -6.03 7.19
N VAL A 220 -15.19 -5.67 6.15
CA VAL A 220 -15.04 -4.28 5.71
C VAL A 220 -16.38 -3.74 5.22
N ARG A 221 -16.99 -4.40 4.22
CA ARG A 221 -18.24 -3.91 3.58
C ARG A 221 -19.42 -3.83 4.56
N SER A 222 -19.53 -4.74 5.54
CA SER A 222 -20.59 -4.70 6.55
C SER A 222 -20.42 -3.60 7.60
N ALA A 223 -19.22 -3.04 7.73
CA ALA A 223 -18.92 -1.97 8.67
C ALA A 223 -18.95 -0.58 8.03
N THR A 224 -19.04 -0.50 6.71
CA THR A 224 -18.98 0.73 5.93
C THR A 224 -20.21 0.87 5.03
N THR A 225 -20.46 2.09 4.56
CA THR A 225 -21.46 2.38 3.54
C THR A 225 -20.80 2.84 2.24
N PRO A 226 -21.49 2.87 1.10
CA PRO A 226 -20.93 3.39 -0.15
C PRO A 226 -20.37 4.81 -0.03
N GLU A 227 -20.99 5.65 0.82
CA GLU A 227 -20.60 7.04 1.05
C GLU A 227 -19.28 7.16 1.82
N ASP A 228 -18.87 6.12 2.54
CA ASP A 228 -17.55 6.09 3.22
C ASP A 228 -16.39 5.94 2.21
N HIS A 229 -16.68 5.49 0.97
CA HIS A 229 -15.71 5.30 -0.12
C HIS A 229 -14.49 4.44 0.24
N VAL A 230 -14.64 3.49 1.17
CA VAL A 230 -13.54 2.64 1.65
C VAL A 230 -13.11 1.67 0.58
N ARG A 231 -11.81 1.66 0.27
CA ARG A 231 -11.18 0.78 -0.72
C ARG A 231 -10.41 -0.35 -0.05
N ILE A 232 -10.61 -1.57 -0.53
CA ILE A 232 -9.93 -2.76 -0.01
C ILE A 232 -8.65 -3.00 -0.79
N ILE A 233 -7.54 -3.22 -0.08
CA ILE A 233 -6.23 -3.58 -0.64
C ILE A 233 -5.91 -5.02 -0.28
N VAL A 234 -5.46 -5.80 -1.25
CA VAL A 234 -4.74 -7.06 -1.00
C VAL A 234 -3.27 -6.81 -1.23
N HIS A 235 -2.44 -7.14 -0.24
CA HIS A 235 -1.01 -6.83 -0.20
C HIS A 235 -0.14 -8.09 -0.27
N ILE A 236 0.72 -8.17 -1.29
CA ILE A 236 1.78 -9.16 -1.41
C ILE A 236 3.16 -8.49 -1.43
N ASP A 237 4.21 -9.23 -1.07
CA ASP A 237 5.58 -8.69 -1.06
C ASP A 237 6.14 -8.56 -2.49
N CYS A 238 6.34 -9.39 -3.25
CA CYS A 238 7.00 -9.60 -4.53
C CYS A 238 6.82 -8.50 -5.62
N GLY A 239 7.00 -7.22 -5.33
CA GLY A 239 6.72 -6.09 -6.23
C GLY A 239 7.53 -6.08 -7.55
N GLY A 240 8.65 -6.81 -7.62
CA GLY A 240 9.41 -6.98 -8.86
C GLY A 240 9.21 -8.34 -9.54
N ASP A 241 8.25 -9.17 -9.10
CA ASP A 241 8.04 -10.52 -9.61
C ASP A 241 6.65 -10.69 -10.24
N TRP A 242 6.57 -10.44 -11.54
CA TRP A 242 5.33 -10.63 -12.30
C TRP A 242 4.78 -12.06 -12.28
N PRO A 243 5.58 -13.13 -12.50
CA PRO A 243 5.09 -14.50 -12.36
C PRO A 243 4.41 -14.79 -11.03
N VAL A 244 4.95 -14.37 -9.92
CA VAL A 244 4.35 -14.55 -8.59
C VAL A 244 3.10 -13.68 -8.42
N THR A 245 3.17 -12.41 -8.83
CA THR A 245 2.01 -11.51 -8.81
C THR A 245 0.85 -12.08 -9.63
N LYS A 246 1.15 -12.54 -10.85
CA LYS A 246 0.16 -13.18 -11.71
C LYS A 246 -0.44 -14.43 -11.08
N TRP A 247 0.41 -15.33 -10.59
CA TRP A 247 -0.04 -16.56 -9.93
C TRP A 247 -0.99 -16.25 -8.77
N TYR A 248 -0.64 -15.30 -7.92
CA TYR A 248 -1.43 -14.97 -6.75
C TYR A 248 -2.78 -14.36 -7.11
N PHE A 249 -2.77 -13.31 -7.91
CA PHE A 249 -4.00 -12.58 -8.24
C PHE A 249 -4.91 -13.29 -9.25
N ASP A 250 -4.39 -14.22 -10.07
CA ASP A 250 -5.22 -15.11 -10.88
C ASP A 250 -6.14 -15.99 -10.01
N HIS A 251 -5.62 -16.53 -8.90
CA HIS A 251 -6.44 -17.30 -7.96
C HIS A 251 -7.51 -16.43 -7.29
N LEU A 252 -7.16 -15.24 -6.85
CA LEU A 252 -8.13 -14.35 -6.17
C LEU A 252 -9.22 -13.86 -7.10
N THR A 253 -8.87 -13.42 -8.30
CA THR A 253 -9.83 -12.89 -9.28
C THR A 253 -10.75 -13.97 -9.81
N SER A 254 -10.22 -15.15 -10.14
CA SER A 254 -11.01 -16.31 -10.58
C SER A 254 -12.01 -16.75 -9.52
N ALA A 255 -11.66 -16.63 -8.25
CA ALA A 255 -12.52 -16.97 -7.13
C ALA A 255 -13.50 -15.84 -6.75
N GLY A 256 -13.41 -14.66 -7.36
CA GLY A 256 -14.26 -13.52 -7.04
C GLY A 256 -14.04 -12.98 -5.62
N VAL A 257 -12.78 -12.83 -5.20
CA VAL A 257 -12.43 -12.10 -3.98
C VAL A 257 -12.65 -10.60 -4.22
N ASP A 258 -13.37 -9.94 -3.31
CA ASP A 258 -13.63 -8.51 -3.39
C ASP A 258 -12.43 -7.70 -2.90
N PHE A 259 -11.81 -6.96 -3.82
CA PHE A 259 -10.77 -5.97 -3.54
C PHE A 259 -10.69 -4.92 -4.64
N ASP A 260 -10.22 -3.73 -4.28
CA ASP A 260 -10.19 -2.56 -5.16
C ASP A 260 -8.78 -2.24 -5.67
N VAL A 261 -7.75 -2.54 -4.89
CA VAL A 261 -6.36 -2.17 -5.13
C VAL A 261 -5.44 -3.36 -4.93
N ILE A 262 -4.46 -3.51 -5.82
CA ILE A 262 -3.35 -4.44 -5.66
C ILE A 262 -2.21 -3.68 -4.98
N GLY A 263 -1.89 -4.10 -3.74
CA GLY A 263 -0.77 -3.59 -2.96
C GLY A 263 0.46 -4.46 -3.08
N GLN A 264 1.63 -3.85 -3.18
CA GLN A 264 2.90 -4.56 -3.28
C GLN A 264 3.97 -3.91 -2.40
N SER A 265 4.82 -4.72 -1.76
CA SER A 265 6.09 -4.25 -1.22
C SER A 265 7.14 -4.23 -2.31
N PHE A 266 7.99 -3.18 -2.31
CA PHE A 266 9.15 -3.14 -3.18
C PHE A 266 10.40 -2.69 -2.41
N TYR A 267 11.34 -3.61 -2.25
CA TYR A 267 12.67 -3.40 -1.68
C TYR A 267 13.71 -3.94 -2.66
N PRO A 268 14.59 -3.12 -3.23
CA PRO A 268 15.49 -3.57 -4.30
C PRO A 268 16.45 -4.68 -3.87
N ASN A 269 16.78 -4.75 -2.59
CA ASN A 269 17.61 -5.82 -2.04
C ASN A 269 16.91 -7.20 -2.00
N TRP A 270 15.58 -7.25 -2.16
CA TRP A 270 14.80 -8.48 -2.10
C TRP A 270 13.93 -8.72 -3.33
N HIS A 271 13.41 -7.67 -3.94
CA HIS A 271 12.33 -7.77 -4.93
C HIS A 271 12.78 -7.44 -6.36
N GLY A 272 14.10 -7.35 -6.61
CA GLY A 272 14.63 -7.12 -7.95
C GLY A 272 14.93 -5.64 -8.25
N THR A 273 15.04 -5.32 -9.55
CA THR A 273 15.39 -3.98 -10.01
C THR A 273 14.16 -3.07 -10.13
N ILE A 274 14.41 -1.77 -10.29
CA ILE A 274 13.33 -0.80 -10.56
C ILE A 274 12.62 -1.08 -11.90
N GLU A 275 13.32 -1.65 -12.87
CA GLU A 275 12.74 -2.11 -14.13
C GLU A 275 11.79 -3.28 -13.91
N ASN A 276 12.16 -4.24 -13.05
CA ASN A 276 11.27 -5.34 -12.67
C ASN A 276 9.98 -4.81 -12.04
N LEU A 277 10.07 -3.79 -11.15
CA LEU A 277 8.89 -3.13 -10.59
C LEU A 277 8.02 -2.51 -11.69
N ARG A 278 8.61 -1.74 -12.61
CA ARG A 278 7.86 -1.10 -13.73
C ARG A 278 7.12 -2.12 -14.57
N ASP A 279 7.80 -3.21 -14.93
CA ASP A 279 7.22 -4.28 -15.75
C ASP A 279 6.08 -4.98 -14.99
N ASN A 280 6.29 -5.32 -13.72
CA ASN A 280 5.26 -5.95 -12.90
C ASN A 280 4.02 -5.05 -12.74
N LEU A 281 4.19 -3.76 -12.46
CA LEU A 281 3.06 -2.82 -12.36
C LEU A 281 2.28 -2.71 -13.67
N ARG A 282 2.99 -2.61 -14.81
CA ARG A 282 2.38 -2.55 -16.14
C ARG A 282 1.55 -3.80 -16.44
N GLU A 283 2.14 -4.98 -16.27
CA GLU A 283 1.47 -6.25 -16.53
C GLU A 283 0.29 -6.49 -15.58
N THR A 284 0.41 -6.07 -14.31
CA THR A 284 -0.65 -6.15 -13.31
C THR A 284 -1.86 -5.32 -13.73
N ILE A 285 -1.65 -4.08 -14.12
CA ILE A 285 -2.74 -3.19 -14.57
C ILE A 285 -3.39 -3.74 -15.83
N HIS A 286 -2.57 -4.11 -16.84
CA HIS A 286 -3.06 -4.67 -18.10
C HIS A 286 -3.94 -5.92 -17.90
N ARG A 287 -3.58 -6.78 -16.93
CA ARG A 287 -4.28 -8.04 -16.70
C ARG A 287 -5.55 -7.89 -15.86
N TYR A 288 -5.49 -7.08 -14.80
CA TYR A 288 -6.57 -7.02 -13.80
C TYR A 288 -7.42 -5.77 -13.86
N HIS A 289 -7.02 -4.74 -14.60
CA HIS A 289 -7.69 -3.44 -14.71
C HIS A 289 -8.02 -2.83 -13.34
N LYS A 290 -7.14 -3.07 -12.35
CA LYS A 290 -7.23 -2.54 -10.99
C LYS A 290 -6.17 -1.47 -10.75
N ASP A 291 -6.44 -0.63 -9.77
CA ASP A 291 -5.40 0.29 -9.29
C ASP A 291 -4.31 -0.47 -8.57
N VAL A 292 -3.07 0.02 -8.69
CA VAL A 292 -1.90 -0.53 -8.03
C VAL A 292 -1.26 0.49 -7.13
N MET A 293 -0.71 0.03 -6.00
CA MET A 293 0.02 0.86 -5.04
C MET A 293 1.24 0.10 -4.52
N VAL A 294 2.38 0.76 -4.46
CA VAL A 294 3.48 0.27 -3.65
C VAL A 294 3.17 0.66 -2.20
N VAL A 295 2.56 -0.25 -1.46
CA VAL A 295 2.08 0.01 -0.09
C VAL A 295 3.18 -0.08 0.95
N GLU A 296 4.37 -0.55 0.55
CA GLU A 296 5.53 -0.64 1.42
C GLU A 296 6.83 -0.58 0.62
N THR A 297 7.70 0.37 0.97
CA THR A 297 9.05 0.49 0.45
C THR A 297 9.93 1.28 1.40
N ALA A 298 11.24 1.06 1.38
CA ALA A 298 12.21 1.90 2.08
C ALA A 298 13.60 1.76 1.48
N TYR A 299 14.47 2.72 1.77
CA TYR A 299 15.86 2.70 1.34
C TYR A 299 16.77 3.31 2.44
N PRO A 300 17.96 2.74 2.68
CA PRO A 300 18.83 3.23 3.73
C PRO A 300 19.50 4.56 3.37
N SER A 301 19.49 5.50 4.33
CA SER A 301 20.17 6.80 4.25
C SER A 301 21.66 6.75 4.69
N ARG A 302 22.15 5.58 5.03
CA ARG A 302 23.55 5.31 5.40
C ARG A 302 23.92 3.87 5.08
N ASP A 303 25.22 3.61 4.94
CA ASP A 303 25.69 2.25 4.68
C ASP A 303 25.24 1.28 5.78
N THR A 304 24.57 0.23 5.38
CA THR A 304 24.10 -0.87 6.23
C THR A 304 24.93 -2.13 6.05
N HIS A 305 26.02 -2.07 5.24
CA HIS A 305 26.87 -3.20 4.89
C HIS A 305 26.08 -4.41 4.38
N PRO A 306 25.23 -4.23 3.34
CA PRO A 306 24.45 -5.34 2.78
C PRO A 306 25.40 -6.41 2.20
N SER A 307 24.93 -7.66 2.18
CA SER A 307 25.65 -8.70 1.43
C SER A 307 25.81 -8.30 -0.05
N ALA A 308 26.83 -8.81 -0.72
CA ALA A 308 27.05 -8.52 -2.14
C ALA A 308 25.81 -8.87 -3.01
N ALA A 309 25.08 -9.90 -2.60
CA ALA A 309 23.84 -10.31 -3.25
C ALA A 309 22.71 -9.27 -3.07
N ALA A 310 22.48 -8.80 -1.84
CA ALA A 310 21.49 -7.76 -1.54
C ALA A 310 21.86 -6.42 -2.21
N ALA A 311 23.15 -6.07 -2.22
CA ALA A 311 23.65 -4.82 -2.82
C ALA A 311 23.47 -4.76 -4.34
N LYS A 312 23.35 -5.88 -5.04
CA LYS A 312 23.34 -5.95 -6.51
C LYS A 312 22.27 -5.05 -7.16
N ASN A 313 21.10 -4.94 -6.55
CA ASN A 313 19.98 -4.14 -7.07
C ASN A 313 19.86 -2.77 -6.37
N MET A 314 20.71 -2.51 -5.38
CA MET A 314 20.74 -1.24 -4.64
C MET A 314 21.64 -0.25 -5.37
N ILE A 315 21.16 0.25 -6.53
CA ILE A 315 21.95 1.08 -7.45
C ILE A 315 22.11 2.53 -6.99
N TRP A 316 21.28 3.00 -6.06
CA TRP A 316 21.39 4.34 -5.48
C TRP A 316 22.43 4.34 -4.34
N PRO A 317 23.20 5.42 -4.13
CA PRO A 317 24.08 5.51 -2.96
C PRO A 317 23.28 5.37 -1.66
N MET A 318 23.82 4.63 -0.67
CA MET A 318 23.25 4.59 0.68
C MET A 318 23.62 5.86 1.43
N THR A 319 23.01 6.97 1.03
CA THR A 319 23.14 8.32 1.59
C THR A 319 21.75 8.97 1.67
N PRO A 320 21.60 10.09 2.39
CA PRO A 320 20.32 10.81 2.41
C PRO A 320 19.83 11.23 1.01
N GLU A 321 20.74 11.62 0.12
CA GLU A 321 20.43 11.99 -1.27
C GLU A 321 20.02 10.77 -2.08
N GLY A 322 20.77 9.65 -1.98
CA GLY A 322 20.42 8.42 -2.67
C GLY A 322 19.11 7.81 -2.19
N GLN A 323 18.77 7.96 -0.90
CA GLN A 323 17.43 7.62 -0.38
C GLN A 323 16.33 8.43 -1.08
N LYS A 324 16.56 9.74 -1.31
CA LYS A 324 15.65 10.61 -2.06
C LYS A 324 15.54 10.18 -3.52
N GLU A 325 16.65 9.90 -4.18
CA GLU A 325 16.70 9.44 -5.58
C GLU A 325 15.93 8.13 -5.74
N PHE A 326 16.18 7.16 -4.87
CA PHE A 326 15.42 5.90 -4.85
C PHE A 326 13.91 6.14 -4.76
N LEU A 327 13.47 6.93 -3.78
CA LEU A 327 12.04 7.19 -3.58
C LEU A 327 11.43 7.92 -4.78
N ALA A 328 12.17 8.86 -5.38
CA ALA A 328 11.73 9.54 -6.60
C ALA A 328 11.55 8.57 -7.77
N ASP A 329 12.46 7.60 -7.95
CA ASP A 329 12.35 6.59 -9.00
C ASP A 329 11.20 5.62 -8.78
N VAL A 330 10.93 5.21 -7.53
CA VAL A 330 9.74 4.41 -7.18
C VAL A 330 8.46 5.19 -7.47
N ILE A 331 8.38 6.46 -7.05
CA ILE A 331 7.23 7.34 -7.36
C ILE A 331 7.04 7.46 -8.89
N LYS A 332 8.12 7.66 -9.63
CA LYS A 332 8.09 7.74 -11.09
C LYS A 332 7.63 6.42 -11.73
N ALA A 333 8.08 5.28 -11.22
CA ALA A 333 7.65 3.97 -11.69
C ALA A 333 6.14 3.78 -11.51
N VAL A 334 5.61 4.12 -10.31
CA VAL A 334 4.18 3.97 -10.00
C VAL A 334 3.34 4.98 -10.80
N LYS A 335 3.72 6.27 -10.82
CA LYS A 335 3.00 7.30 -11.62
C LYS A 335 3.03 7.02 -13.12
N GLY A 336 4.10 6.42 -13.61
CA GLY A 336 4.24 6.04 -15.02
C GLY A 336 3.56 4.71 -15.37
N ALA A 337 2.95 4.03 -14.41
CA ALA A 337 2.19 2.82 -14.67
C ALA A 337 0.97 3.12 -15.56
N SER A 338 0.61 2.13 -16.39
CA SER A 338 -0.39 2.28 -17.44
C SER A 338 -1.74 2.81 -16.93
N GLU A 339 -2.49 3.48 -17.79
CA GLU A 339 -3.87 3.92 -17.57
C GLU A 339 -4.07 4.88 -16.38
N GLY A 340 -2.99 5.47 -15.83
CA GLY A 340 -3.08 6.30 -14.63
C GLY A 340 -3.51 5.55 -13.36
N ARG A 341 -3.39 4.21 -13.36
CA ARG A 341 -3.81 3.33 -12.26
C ARG A 341 -2.72 3.09 -11.21
N GLY A 342 -1.54 3.66 -11.38
CA GLY A 342 -0.51 3.71 -10.33
C GLY A 342 -0.85 4.83 -9.35
N ILE A 343 -1.49 4.51 -8.22
CA ILE A 343 -2.16 5.51 -7.39
C ILE A 343 -1.37 5.94 -6.15
N GLY A 344 -0.28 5.28 -5.78
CA GLY A 344 0.47 5.74 -4.60
C GLY A 344 1.67 4.91 -4.23
N VAL A 345 2.46 5.49 -3.33
CA VAL A 345 3.64 4.89 -2.70
C VAL A 345 3.60 5.18 -1.21
N ASN A 346 3.70 4.16 -0.35
CA ASN A 346 3.88 4.31 1.08
C ASN A 346 5.30 3.92 1.48
N TYR A 347 5.96 4.84 2.16
CA TYR A 347 7.29 4.62 2.73
C TYR A 347 7.17 3.97 4.10
N TRP A 348 7.93 2.90 4.33
CA TRP A 348 7.85 2.13 5.57
C TRP A 348 8.79 2.66 6.64
N HIS A 349 8.23 2.86 7.85
CA HIS A 349 8.93 3.23 9.08
C HIS A 349 9.79 4.52 8.95
N PRO A 350 9.25 5.61 8.37
CA PRO A 350 10.00 6.84 8.18
C PRO A 350 10.18 7.67 9.46
N GLU A 351 9.37 7.41 10.51
CA GLU A 351 9.23 8.23 11.71
C GLU A 351 10.32 7.97 12.75
N GLY A 352 11.29 7.09 12.46
CA GLY A 352 12.38 6.80 13.38
C GLY A 352 13.25 8.04 13.66
N THR A 353 13.54 8.32 14.93
CA THR A 353 14.50 9.32 15.39
C THR A 353 15.21 8.83 16.64
N TYR A 354 16.14 9.62 17.20
CA TYR A 354 16.77 9.27 18.48
C TYR A 354 15.74 9.30 19.62
N VAL A 355 15.75 8.25 20.41
CA VAL A 355 14.86 8.07 21.57
C VAL A 355 15.70 7.97 22.83
N PRO A 356 15.68 8.97 23.73
CA PRO A 356 16.50 8.98 24.93
C PRO A 356 16.27 7.79 25.87
N ASN A 357 15.02 7.35 26.00
CA ASN A 357 14.57 6.29 26.91
C ASN A 357 14.34 4.96 26.18
N ALA A 358 15.41 4.45 25.58
CA ALA A 358 15.36 3.34 24.63
C ALA A 358 15.36 1.93 25.24
N ALA A 359 15.00 1.74 26.51
CA ALA A 359 14.96 0.40 27.12
C ALA A 359 14.13 -0.58 26.25
N GLY A 360 14.82 -1.52 25.61
CA GLY A 360 14.20 -2.49 24.69
C GLY A 360 13.86 -1.97 23.29
N TRP A 361 14.19 -0.73 22.97
CA TRP A 361 14.07 -0.12 21.64
C TRP A 361 15.45 0.24 21.09
N ARG A 362 15.67 0.17 19.79
CA ARG A 362 16.94 0.61 19.19
C ARG A 362 17.03 2.14 19.35
N GLY A 363 17.86 2.63 20.28
CA GLY A 363 17.98 4.05 20.64
C GLY A 363 18.58 4.97 19.55
N ARG A 364 18.58 4.52 18.31
CA ARG A 364 19.01 5.28 17.12
C ARG A 364 17.97 5.11 16.04
N PRO A 365 17.77 6.13 15.16
CA PRO A 365 16.91 5.97 14.00
C PRO A 365 17.35 4.78 13.16
N ASP A 366 16.39 4.06 12.59
CA ASP A 366 16.66 3.06 11.57
C ASP A 366 17.39 3.73 10.38
N ALA A 367 18.16 2.97 9.61
CA ALA A 367 18.77 3.47 8.39
C ALA A 367 17.72 3.94 7.36
N ASN A 368 16.54 3.37 7.41
CA ASN A 368 15.43 3.72 6.52
C ASN A 368 14.65 4.97 6.96
N SER A 369 14.89 5.48 8.19
CA SER A 369 14.18 6.67 8.67
C SER A 369 14.36 7.88 7.75
N LEU A 370 13.32 8.73 7.68
CA LEU A 370 13.36 10.04 7.01
C LEU A 370 13.74 11.17 7.95
N PHE A 371 14.18 10.86 9.15
CA PHE A 371 14.74 11.79 10.13
C PHE A 371 16.11 11.31 10.60
N ASP A 372 17.01 12.25 10.86
CA ASP A 372 18.31 11.95 11.46
C ASP A 372 18.21 11.73 12.99
N ALA A 373 19.34 11.45 13.62
CA ALA A 373 19.41 11.25 15.07
C ALA A 373 19.09 12.50 15.91
N LYS A 374 19.03 13.67 15.29
CA LYS A 374 18.63 14.94 15.93
C LYS A 374 17.18 15.32 15.62
N GLY A 375 16.47 14.46 14.88
CA GLY A 375 15.10 14.68 14.44
C GLY A 375 14.97 15.58 13.21
N ASN A 376 16.06 15.99 12.56
CA ASN A 376 15.97 16.79 11.34
C ASN A 376 15.48 15.93 10.18
N ALA A 377 14.54 16.47 9.40
CA ALA A 377 14.07 15.84 8.18
C ALA A 377 15.21 15.68 7.16
N LEU A 378 15.35 14.46 6.61
CA LEU A 378 16.31 14.14 5.55
C LEU A 378 15.78 14.57 4.16
N PRO A 379 16.65 14.68 3.15
CA PRO A 379 16.26 15.13 1.80
C PRO A 379 15.08 14.40 1.16
N ALA A 380 14.89 13.09 1.46
CA ALA A 380 13.78 12.31 0.94
C ALA A 380 12.40 12.78 1.46
N MET A 381 12.34 13.50 2.58
CA MET A 381 11.11 14.15 3.06
C MET A 381 10.54 15.09 1.99
N ASN A 382 11.39 15.78 1.24
CA ASN A 382 11.04 16.74 0.19
C ASN A 382 11.10 16.13 -1.22
N VAL A 383 10.78 14.85 -1.39
CA VAL A 383 10.93 14.14 -2.67
C VAL A 383 10.10 14.75 -3.79
N LEU A 384 8.94 15.33 -3.51
CA LEU A 384 8.09 15.99 -4.51
C LEU A 384 8.62 17.35 -4.95
N GLN A 385 9.57 17.95 -4.22
CA GLN A 385 10.17 19.26 -4.51
C GLN A 385 11.50 19.12 -5.29
N MET A 386 11.73 18.04 -6.00
CA MET A 386 12.90 17.93 -6.87
C MET A 386 12.84 19.03 -7.95
N PRO A 387 13.93 19.80 -8.15
CA PRO A 387 14.01 20.71 -9.29
C PRO A 387 13.80 19.90 -10.58
N SER A 388 12.93 20.35 -11.44
CA SER A 388 12.85 19.79 -12.80
C SER A 388 14.24 19.95 -13.43
N LEU A 389 14.80 18.88 -13.99
CA LEU A 389 16.11 18.89 -14.67
C LEU A 389 16.19 19.86 -15.88
N SER A 390 15.17 20.68 -16.11
CA SER A 390 15.10 21.65 -17.21
C SER A 390 15.98 22.89 -17.04
N ASN A 391 16.57 23.17 -15.88
CA ASN A 391 17.36 24.38 -15.67
C ASN A 391 18.89 24.20 -15.63
N SER A 392 19.43 22.96 -15.67
CA SER A 392 20.88 22.76 -15.65
C SER A 392 21.54 22.88 -17.04
N MET A 393 20.76 22.84 -18.13
CA MET A 393 21.31 23.00 -19.49
C MET A 393 21.43 24.46 -19.94
N SER A 394 20.80 25.42 -19.25
CA SER A 394 20.89 26.86 -19.64
C SER A 394 22.11 27.58 -19.07
N GLU A 395 22.77 27.05 -18.05
CA GLU A 395 23.99 27.68 -17.50
C GLU A 395 25.28 27.24 -18.21
N CYS A 396 25.29 26.08 -18.88
CA CYS A 396 26.46 25.63 -19.61
C CYS A 396 26.64 26.34 -20.97
N THR A 397 25.57 26.93 -21.54
CA THR A 397 25.60 27.63 -22.84
C THR A 397 25.94 29.11 -22.74
N ARG A 398 26.15 29.67 -21.54
CA ARG A 398 26.56 31.09 -21.34
C ARG A 398 28.04 31.27 -21.01
N ARG A 399 28.85 30.20 -21.09
CA ARG A 399 30.32 30.25 -20.87
C ARG A 399 31.13 29.64 -22.02
N LEU A 400 30.63 29.72 -23.25
CA LEU A 400 31.43 29.51 -24.44
C LEU A 400 31.35 30.74 -25.30
#